data_90bc9f647496491806884a81791b8b6f
#
_entry.id   90bc9f647496491806884a81791b8b6f
#
_cell.length_a   1.000
_cell.length_b   1.000
_cell.length_c   1.000
_cell.angle_alpha   90.00
_cell.angle_beta   90.00
_cell.angle_gamma   90.00
#
_symmetry.space_group_name_H-M   'P 1'
#
loop_
_entity.id
_entity.type
_entity.pdbx_description
1 polymer ?
#
loop_
_entity_poly.entity_id
_entity_poly.type
_entity_poly.pdbx_seq_one_letter_code
_entity_poly.pdbx_strand_id
1 'polypeptide(L)'
;MMQMKKVGLFIDSWYPMVDGVVKVVDNYARRLVQYCDVVVFCPATRGYSKEEDVKLPYKVVHCTSLPLINNDYNIPTSALDPVFDAQLMRSGIDFVHIHSPFTVGLAGVLYAKLHKLPVVATLHSQYKQDFEKPLGKVKPAVTVAMNTIMRVFNSCNECWAVNEEIKELYQKEYGLTAPCKVRLNATDHQPVSDPHEVARMVNETYGIPADATVFLFVGRINFIKNINFTVRSLARAKAMGLKNFRMLFVGKGQDEEKLSGLVAELGLTKEVVMCGLVSDKAMLESLYSRAKLFLFPSLYDANSLVQIEAACQSTPTLFLEGARTAATVTPGVNGYVSPSGEGNYARAIIDILDDTEGYERVAHAAFRDLYINWDDVVREVYKDYCAMK
;
A
#
# COMPACT_ATOMS: atom_id res chain seq x y z
N MET A 1 -11.28 -8.26 31.45
CA MET A 1 -10.75 -7.18 30.57
C MET A 1 -11.84 -6.14 30.37
N MET A 2 -11.52 -4.87 30.55
CA MET A 2 -12.48 -3.79 30.27
C MET A 2 -12.66 -3.70 28.75
N GLN A 3 -13.87 -3.84 28.26
CA GLN A 3 -14.18 -3.75 26.84
C GLN A 3 -13.93 -2.33 26.36
N MET A 4 -13.18 -2.16 25.28
CA MET A 4 -12.99 -0.86 24.62
C MET A 4 -14.31 -0.46 23.97
N LYS A 5 -14.74 0.79 24.20
CA LYS A 5 -16.05 1.25 23.71
C LYS A 5 -15.95 1.98 22.40
N LYS A 6 -14.92 2.82 22.23
CA LYS A 6 -14.79 3.67 21.05
C LYS A 6 -13.35 3.94 20.67
N VAL A 7 -12.99 3.73 19.40
CA VAL A 7 -11.66 3.96 18.82
C VAL A 7 -11.71 5.13 17.85
N GLY A 8 -10.74 6.04 17.95
CA GLY A 8 -10.47 7.07 16.95
C GLY A 8 -9.32 6.69 16.06
N LEU A 9 -9.55 6.64 14.74
CA LEU A 9 -8.54 6.45 13.70
C LEU A 9 -8.24 7.80 13.04
N PHE A 10 -6.97 8.22 13.01
CA PHE A 10 -6.57 9.56 12.54
C PHE A 10 -5.67 9.44 11.32
N ILE A 11 -6.05 10.10 10.22
CA ILE A 11 -5.33 10.06 8.96
C ILE A 11 -5.36 11.43 8.27
N ASP A 12 -4.25 11.82 7.62
CA ASP A 12 -4.10 13.13 6.96
C ASP A 12 -4.42 13.08 5.44
N SER A 13 -4.99 12.01 4.95
CA SER A 13 -5.55 11.84 3.59
C SER A 13 -6.87 11.07 3.65
N TRP A 14 -7.76 11.26 2.66
CA TRP A 14 -9.02 10.52 2.61
C TRP A 14 -9.54 10.44 1.16
N TYR A 15 -10.61 9.69 0.98
CA TYR A 15 -11.30 9.59 -0.32
C TYR A 15 -11.65 10.97 -0.91
N PRO A 16 -11.72 11.15 -2.25
CA PRO A 16 -11.63 10.11 -3.28
C PRO A 16 -10.21 9.66 -3.63
N MET A 17 -9.19 10.16 -2.92
CA MET A 17 -7.83 9.68 -3.10
C MET A 17 -7.73 8.23 -2.62
N VAL A 18 -7.35 7.34 -3.53
CA VAL A 18 -7.13 5.92 -3.22
C VAL A 18 -5.63 5.68 -3.15
N ASP A 19 -5.10 5.68 -1.94
CA ASP A 19 -3.74 5.22 -1.66
C ASP A 19 -3.75 4.04 -0.66
N GLY A 20 -2.58 3.43 -0.45
CA GLY A 20 -2.46 2.28 0.43
C GLY A 20 -2.86 2.58 1.87
N VAL A 21 -2.59 3.81 2.38
CA VAL A 21 -2.90 4.17 3.77
C VAL A 21 -4.40 4.36 3.97
N VAL A 22 -5.09 5.02 3.02
CA VAL A 22 -6.55 5.16 3.04
C VAL A 22 -7.23 3.79 3.04
N LYS A 23 -6.79 2.87 2.18
CA LYS A 23 -7.29 1.48 2.15
C LYS A 23 -7.08 0.77 3.49
N VAL A 24 -5.92 0.94 4.12
CA VAL A 24 -5.63 0.33 5.43
C VAL A 24 -6.60 0.87 6.48
N VAL A 25 -6.78 2.19 6.60
CA VAL A 25 -7.66 2.81 7.60
C VAL A 25 -9.12 2.40 7.39
N ASP A 26 -9.60 2.39 6.15
CA ASP A 26 -10.96 1.94 5.83
C ASP A 26 -11.17 0.46 6.20
N ASN A 27 -10.20 -0.41 5.90
CA ASN A 27 -10.25 -1.82 6.28
C ASN A 27 -10.23 -2.03 7.80
N TYR A 28 -9.42 -1.26 8.53
CA TYR A 28 -9.47 -1.25 10.00
C TYR A 28 -10.85 -0.83 10.50
N ALA A 29 -11.36 0.31 10.02
CA ALA A 29 -12.61 0.86 10.47
C ALA A 29 -13.80 -0.07 10.23
N ARG A 30 -13.93 -0.62 9.01
CA ARG A 30 -15.01 -1.55 8.64
C ARG A 30 -15.07 -2.81 9.48
N ARG A 31 -13.95 -3.26 10.02
CA ARG A 31 -13.89 -4.50 10.82
C ARG A 31 -13.91 -4.24 12.32
N LEU A 32 -13.32 -3.15 12.76
CA LEU A 32 -13.36 -2.77 14.18
C LEU A 32 -14.79 -2.51 14.70
N VAL A 33 -15.72 -2.10 13.81
CA VAL A 33 -17.14 -1.93 14.19
C VAL A 33 -17.81 -3.19 14.72
N GLN A 34 -17.24 -4.36 14.46
CA GLN A 34 -17.72 -5.62 15.06
C GLN A 34 -17.37 -5.74 16.54
N TYR A 35 -16.44 -4.95 17.03
CA TYR A 35 -15.89 -5.01 18.39
C TYR A 35 -16.15 -3.76 19.21
N CYS A 36 -16.22 -2.58 18.58
CA CYS A 36 -16.36 -1.29 19.24
C CYS A 36 -16.89 -0.22 18.29
N ASP A 37 -17.30 0.94 18.83
CA ASP A 37 -17.59 2.11 18.01
C ASP A 37 -16.31 2.65 17.37
N VAL A 38 -16.42 3.10 16.11
CA VAL A 38 -15.28 3.64 15.36
C VAL A 38 -15.59 5.03 14.84
N VAL A 39 -14.63 5.93 14.99
CA VAL A 39 -14.65 7.27 14.38
C VAL A 39 -13.36 7.45 13.60
N VAL A 40 -13.47 7.77 12.31
CA VAL A 40 -12.35 8.18 11.47
C VAL A 40 -12.28 9.69 11.43
N PHE A 41 -11.12 10.25 11.77
CA PHE A 41 -10.81 11.68 11.69
C PHE A 41 -9.89 11.91 10.49
N CYS A 42 -10.32 12.72 9.53
CA CYS A 42 -9.62 12.91 8.25
C CYS A 42 -9.88 14.29 7.65
N PRO A 43 -9.13 14.73 6.63
CA PRO A 43 -9.42 15.98 5.92
C PRO A 43 -10.62 15.83 4.98
N ALA A 44 -11.35 16.94 4.81
CA ALA A 44 -12.27 17.08 3.69
C ALA A 44 -11.47 17.20 2.40
N THR A 45 -11.67 16.26 1.47
CA THR A 45 -10.94 16.21 0.20
C THR A 45 -11.83 16.70 -0.94
N ARG A 46 -11.26 17.46 -1.88
CA ARG A 46 -12.00 17.96 -3.05
C ARG A 46 -12.58 16.78 -3.86
N GLY A 47 -13.87 16.86 -4.19
CA GLY A 47 -14.57 15.82 -4.96
C GLY A 47 -15.17 14.70 -4.12
N TYR A 48 -14.95 14.69 -2.80
CA TYR A 48 -15.63 13.77 -1.88
C TYR A 48 -16.93 14.39 -1.37
N SER A 49 -18.04 13.65 -1.47
CA SER A 49 -19.33 14.07 -0.90
C SER A 49 -19.52 13.48 0.51
N LYS A 50 -19.99 14.31 1.44
CA LYS A 50 -20.37 13.82 2.79
C LYS A 50 -21.53 12.81 2.76
N GLU A 51 -22.27 12.73 1.66
CA GLU A 51 -23.31 11.71 1.44
C GLU A 51 -22.71 10.30 1.35
N GLU A 52 -21.44 10.19 0.95
CA GLU A 52 -20.72 8.90 0.93
C GLU A 52 -20.47 8.39 2.35
N ASP A 53 -20.29 9.30 3.34
CA ASP A 53 -20.08 8.91 4.74
C ASP A 53 -21.27 8.11 5.31
N VAL A 54 -22.51 8.40 4.83
CA VAL A 54 -23.72 7.71 5.30
C VAL A 54 -23.73 6.23 4.91
N LYS A 55 -22.97 5.87 3.86
CA LYS A 55 -22.84 4.47 3.40
C LYS A 55 -21.80 3.68 4.19
N LEU A 56 -20.99 4.35 5.02
CA LEU A 56 -19.94 3.71 5.81
C LEU A 56 -20.51 3.15 7.12
N PRO A 57 -20.04 1.97 7.58
CA PRO A 57 -20.51 1.38 8.84
C PRO A 57 -19.94 2.07 10.08
N TYR A 58 -19.13 3.10 9.94
CA TYR A 58 -18.47 3.86 10.98
C TYR A 58 -18.66 5.37 10.76
N LYS A 59 -18.42 6.16 11.80
CA LYS A 59 -18.54 7.62 11.72
C LYS A 59 -17.27 8.23 11.13
N VAL A 60 -17.43 9.27 10.28
CA VAL A 60 -16.33 10.10 9.77
C VAL A 60 -16.48 11.53 10.25
N VAL A 61 -15.37 12.14 10.65
CA VAL A 61 -15.27 13.54 11.06
C VAL A 61 -14.21 14.21 10.20
N HIS A 62 -14.62 15.17 9.39
CA HIS A 62 -13.73 15.91 8.49
C HIS A 62 -13.25 17.21 9.09
N CYS A 63 -11.94 17.49 8.97
CA CYS A 63 -11.42 18.83 9.11
C CYS A 63 -11.34 19.55 7.76
N THR A 64 -11.24 20.86 7.78
CA THR A 64 -10.95 21.68 6.60
C THR A 64 -9.57 21.33 6.02
N SER A 65 -9.40 21.54 4.71
CA SER A 65 -8.14 21.33 4.01
C SER A 65 -7.95 22.32 2.87
N LEU A 66 -6.69 22.58 2.51
CA LEU A 66 -6.30 23.42 1.38
C LEU A 66 -5.76 22.54 0.25
N PRO A 67 -6.22 22.73 -0.99
CA PRO A 67 -5.71 21.98 -2.13
C PRO A 67 -4.26 22.39 -2.43
N LEU A 68 -3.41 21.41 -2.70
CA LEU A 68 -2.07 21.66 -3.28
C LEU A 68 -2.17 21.81 -4.79
N ILE A 69 -1.49 22.82 -5.33
CA ILE A 69 -1.42 23.04 -6.78
C ILE A 69 -0.60 21.87 -7.39
N ASN A 70 -1.15 21.26 -8.42
CA ASN A 70 -0.55 20.11 -9.14
C ASN A 70 -0.27 18.86 -8.30
N ASN A 71 -1.04 18.64 -7.25
CA ASN A 71 -0.92 17.44 -6.43
C ASN A 71 -2.32 16.92 -6.06
N ASP A 72 -2.46 15.62 -6.00
CA ASP A 72 -3.70 14.95 -5.56
C ASP A 72 -3.91 15.07 -4.05
N TYR A 73 -2.89 15.49 -3.28
CA TYR A 73 -2.96 15.65 -1.83
C TYR A 73 -3.45 17.04 -1.43
N ASN A 74 -4.26 17.10 -0.38
CA ASN A 74 -4.64 18.34 0.29
C ASN A 74 -3.80 18.52 1.56
N ILE A 75 -3.60 19.76 1.97
CA ILE A 75 -3.00 20.08 3.26
C ILE A 75 -4.14 20.21 4.29
N PRO A 76 -4.27 19.28 5.26
CA PRO A 76 -5.26 19.40 6.31
C PRO A 76 -4.97 20.63 7.18
N THR A 77 -6.02 21.34 7.56
CA THR A 77 -5.95 22.52 8.43
C THR A 77 -6.68 22.29 9.76
N SER A 78 -6.59 21.08 10.31
CA SER A 78 -7.28 20.69 11.56
C SER A 78 -7.00 21.63 12.73
N ALA A 79 -5.77 22.14 12.84
CA ALA A 79 -5.38 23.08 13.91
C ALA A 79 -6.07 24.45 13.81
N LEU A 80 -6.73 24.78 12.70
CA LEU A 80 -7.44 26.04 12.45
C LEU A 80 -8.96 25.82 12.30
N ASP A 81 -9.45 24.63 12.60
CA ASP A 81 -10.85 24.22 12.42
C ASP A 81 -11.55 24.01 13.77
N PRO A 82 -12.22 25.05 14.30
CA PRO A 82 -12.89 24.94 15.61
C PRO A 82 -14.09 23.97 15.59
N VAL A 83 -14.67 23.69 14.41
CA VAL A 83 -15.77 22.73 14.30
C VAL A 83 -15.21 21.31 14.44
N PHE A 84 -14.09 21.03 13.79
CA PHE A 84 -13.38 19.75 13.94
C PHE A 84 -12.95 19.54 15.40
N ASP A 85 -12.34 20.55 16.04
CA ASP A 85 -11.93 20.47 17.43
C ASP A 85 -13.11 20.20 18.37
N ALA A 86 -14.24 20.90 18.17
CA ALA A 86 -15.44 20.67 18.98
C ALA A 86 -16.01 19.25 18.77
N GLN A 87 -15.95 18.71 17.56
CA GLN A 87 -16.38 17.33 17.27
C GLN A 87 -15.43 16.30 17.89
N LEU A 88 -14.13 16.53 17.82
CA LEU A 88 -13.10 15.69 18.44
C LEU A 88 -13.29 15.67 19.98
N MET A 89 -13.43 16.84 20.61
CA MET A 89 -13.63 16.96 22.08
C MET A 89 -14.91 16.27 22.56
N ARG A 90 -15.95 16.23 21.73
CA ARG A 90 -17.23 15.54 22.05
C ARG A 90 -17.27 14.09 21.59
N SER A 91 -16.23 13.58 20.96
CA SER A 91 -16.23 12.25 20.37
C SER A 91 -16.36 11.12 21.38
N GLY A 92 -15.78 11.32 22.58
CA GLY A 92 -15.78 10.31 23.64
C GLY A 92 -15.00 9.04 23.25
N ILE A 93 -13.95 9.17 22.44
CA ILE A 93 -13.06 8.05 22.10
C ILE A 93 -12.23 7.64 23.31
N ASP A 94 -11.98 6.34 23.43
CA ASP A 94 -11.21 5.71 24.51
C ASP A 94 -9.79 5.37 24.12
N PHE A 95 -9.52 5.35 22.81
CA PHE A 95 -8.25 4.94 22.21
C PHE A 95 -7.96 5.74 20.95
N VAL A 96 -6.71 6.09 20.75
CA VAL A 96 -6.25 6.81 19.56
C VAL A 96 -5.28 5.97 18.76
N HIS A 97 -5.57 5.79 17.45
CA HIS A 97 -4.64 5.20 16.50
C HIS A 97 -4.37 6.19 15.37
N ILE A 98 -3.15 6.65 15.26
CA ILE A 98 -2.74 7.55 14.18
C ILE A 98 -2.09 6.77 13.04
N HIS A 99 -2.49 7.08 11.81
CA HIS A 99 -1.95 6.48 10.58
C HIS A 99 -1.06 7.44 9.79
N SER A 100 -0.97 8.68 10.25
CA SER A 100 -0.06 9.70 9.71
C SER A 100 0.31 10.71 10.79
N PRO A 101 1.52 11.29 10.76
CA PRO A 101 2.06 12.13 11.83
C PRO A 101 1.85 13.64 11.61
N PHE A 102 0.95 14.04 10.70
CA PHE A 102 0.74 15.43 10.35
C PHE A 102 -0.35 16.07 11.22
N THR A 103 -1.09 17.04 10.70
CA THR A 103 -1.97 17.86 11.51
C THR A 103 -3.13 17.10 12.13
N VAL A 104 -3.75 16.16 11.43
CA VAL A 104 -4.85 15.33 11.96
C VAL A 104 -4.31 14.30 12.96
N GLY A 105 -3.21 13.63 12.62
CA GLY A 105 -2.56 12.70 13.55
C GLY A 105 -2.08 13.40 14.83
N LEU A 106 -1.50 14.61 14.70
CA LEU A 106 -1.09 15.42 15.85
C LEU A 106 -2.29 15.80 16.72
N ALA A 107 -3.44 16.17 16.13
CA ALA A 107 -4.66 16.47 16.89
C ALA A 107 -5.10 15.25 17.71
N GLY A 108 -5.02 14.04 17.15
CA GLY A 108 -5.29 12.79 17.87
C GLY A 108 -4.34 12.57 19.06
N VAL A 109 -3.04 12.79 18.87
CA VAL A 109 -2.04 12.68 19.94
C VAL A 109 -2.28 13.71 21.06
N LEU A 110 -2.59 14.96 20.71
CA LEU A 110 -2.87 16.01 21.68
C LEU A 110 -4.16 15.72 22.47
N TYR A 111 -5.20 15.27 21.79
CA TYR A 111 -6.44 14.81 22.44
C TYR A 111 -6.16 13.67 23.43
N ALA A 112 -5.42 12.66 23.03
CA ALA A 112 -5.07 11.54 23.89
C ALA A 112 -4.28 11.96 25.11
N LYS A 113 -3.30 12.87 24.96
CA LYS A 113 -2.55 13.42 26.09
C LYS A 113 -3.45 14.17 27.07
N LEU A 114 -4.38 14.99 26.56
CA LEU A 114 -5.31 15.75 27.38
C LEU A 114 -6.22 14.83 28.21
N HIS A 115 -6.68 13.73 27.60
CA HIS A 115 -7.61 12.78 28.23
C HIS A 115 -6.92 11.58 28.86
N LYS A 116 -5.57 11.50 28.83
CA LYS A 116 -4.74 10.39 29.35
C LYS A 116 -5.10 9.05 28.70
N LEU A 117 -5.33 9.06 27.39
CA LEU A 117 -5.68 7.88 26.62
C LEU A 117 -4.43 7.23 25.98
N PRO A 118 -4.45 5.92 25.74
CA PRO A 118 -3.41 5.25 24.99
C PRO A 118 -3.41 5.67 23.52
N VAL A 119 -2.19 5.76 22.93
CA VAL A 119 -1.96 6.13 21.53
C VAL A 119 -1.07 5.13 20.86
N VAL A 120 -1.49 4.64 19.70
CA VAL A 120 -0.66 3.83 18.78
C VAL A 120 -0.48 4.60 17.47
N ALA A 121 0.67 4.41 16.83
CA ALA A 121 0.93 4.93 15.50
C ALA A 121 1.31 3.80 14.54
N THR A 122 0.75 3.76 13.34
CA THR A 122 1.25 2.87 12.27
C THR A 122 2.19 3.63 11.32
N LEU A 123 3.35 3.04 11.08
CA LEU A 123 4.43 3.60 10.26
C LEU A 123 4.30 3.11 8.82
N HIS A 124 3.59 3.89 7.98
CA HIS A 124 3.23 3.49 6.62
C HIS A 124 4.23 3.89 5.54
N SER A 125 5.02 4.94 5.76
CA SER A 125 5.77 5.64 4.70
C SER A 125 7.26 5.77 5.01
N GLN A 126 8.06 5.95 3.96
CA GLN A 126 9.47 6.35 4.05
C GLN A 126 9.57 7.88 3.98
N TYR A 127 9.07 8.60 5.00
CA TYR A 127 8.91 10.07 4.99
C TYR A 127 10.13 10.87 4.57
N LYS A 128 11.35 10.39 4.84
CA LYS A 128 12.56 11.09 4.40
C LYS A 128 12.60 11.21 2.86
N GLN A 129 12.29 10.12 2.15
CA GLN A 129 12.23 10.13 0.70
C GLN A 129 11.09 11.02 0.18
N ASP A 130 9.96 11.06 0.90
CA ASP A 130 8.81 11.90 0.55
C ASP A 130 9.13 13.38 0.69
N PHE A 131 9.93 13.76 1.69
CA PHE A 131 10.37 15.14 1.88
C PHE A 131 11.52 15.56 0.96
N GLU A 132 12.44 14.64 0.64
CA GLU A 132 13.57 14.93 -0.23
C GLU A 132 13.14 15.31 -1.66
N LYS A 133 12.01 14.79 -2.15
CA LYS A 133 11.48 15.09 -3.48
C LYS A 133 11.03 16.54 -3.65
N PRO A 134 10.09 17.08 -2.85
CA PRO A 134 9.61 18.44 -3.00
C PRO A 134 10.60 19.48 -2.46
N LEU A 135 11.36 19.16 -1.42
CA LEU A 135 12.32 20.08 -0.79
C LEU A 135 13.70 20.04 -1.44
N GLY A 136 13.91 19.13 -2.39
CA GLY A 136 15.19 18.94 -3.05
C GLY A 136 16.31 18.59 -2.06
N LYS A 137 17.52 19.04 -2.35
CA LYS A 137 18.70 18.79 -1.48
C LYS A 137 18.84 19.78 -0.32
N VAL A 138 17.77 20.48 0.06
CA VAL A 138 17.80 21.41 1.21
C VAL A 138 17.79 20.59 2.50
N LYS A 139 18.92 19.98 2.84
CA LYS A 139 19.10 19.09 3.99
C LYS A 139 18.51 19.64 5.30
N PRO A 140 18.67 20.94 5.67
CA PRO A 140 18.08 21.45 6.91
C PRO A 140 16.57 21.37 6.96
N ALA A 141 15.86 21.63 5.85
CA ALA A 141 14.40 21.56 5.81
C ALA A 141 13.89 20.13 5.99
N VAL A 142 14.51 19.15 5.31
CA VAL A 142 14.20 17.73 5.48
C VAL A 142 14.44 17.29 6.94
N THR A 143 15.55 17.70 7.54
CA THR A 143 15.87 17.38 8.94
C THR A 143 14.82 17.95 9.90
N VAL A 144 14.39 19.19 9.73
CA VAL A 144 13.35 19.80 10.56
C VAL A 144 12.01 19.06 10.40
N ALA A 145 11.61 18.74 9.17
CA ALA A 145 10.41 17.98 8.89
C ALA A 145 10.47 16.58 9.56
N MET A 146 11.58 15.85 9.38
CA MET A 146 11.78 14.55 10.04
C MET A 146 11.73 14.64 11.55
N ASN A 147 12.44 15.59 12.16
CA ASN A 147 12.41 15.79 13.61
C ASN A 147 11.00 16.09 14.12
N THR A 148 10.20 16.83 13.35
CA THR A 148 8.82 17.15 13.72
C THR A 148 7.96 15.90 13.76
N ILE A 149 7.97 15.08 12.72
CA ILE A 149 7.16 13.86 12.70
C ILE A 149 7.67 12.82 13.71
N MET A 150 8.99 12.74 13.91
CA MET A 150 9.55 11.82 14.91
C MET A 150 9.15 12.19 16.34
N ARG A 151 8.97 13.48 16.66
CA ARG A 151 8.40 13.89 17.96
C ARG A 151 6.97 13.38 18.15
N VAL A 152 6.16 13.34 17.09
CA VAL A 152 4.80 12.79 17.15
C VAL A 152 4.86 11.29 17.43
N PHE A 153 5.63 10.52 16.64
CA PHE A 153 5.76 9.08 16.83
C PHE A 153 6.36 8.70 18.18
N ASN A 154 7.41 9.40 18.62
CA ASN A 154 8.05 9.16 19.92
C ASN A 154 7.16 9.56 21.12
N SER A 155 6.04 10.23 20.89
CA SER A 155 5.07 10.54 21.93
C SER A 155 3.93 9.52 22.04
N CYS A 156 3.90 8.51 21.16
CA CYS A 156 2.95 7.41 21.22
C CYS A 156 3.39 6.34 22.22
N ASN A 157 2.45 5.58 22.76
CA ASN A 157 2.75 4.47 23.66
C ASN A 157 3.45 3.33 22.93
N GLU A 158 3.08 3.10 21.68
CA GLU A 158 3.68 2.09 20.80
C GLU A 158 3.57 2.51 19.34
N CYS A 159 4.54 2.13 18.50
CA CYS A 159 4.49 2.25 17.06
C CYS A 159 4.39 0.86 16.43
N TRP A 160 3.67 0.76 15.31
CA TRP A 160 3.53 -0.46 14.52
C TRP A 160 4.14 -0.26 13.15
N ALA A 161 5.23 -0.96 12.89
CA ALA A 161 5.85 -0.96 11.57
C ALA A 161 5.19 -2.00 10.67
N VAL A 162 5.02 -1.67 9.40
CA VAL A 162 4.36 -2.55 8.42
C VAL A 162 5.22 -3.75 7.97
N ASN A 163 6.53 -3.75 8.29
CA ASN A 163 7.46 -4.87 8.15
C ASN A 163 8.74 -4.60 8.97
N GLU A 164 9.66 -5.57 9.05
CA GLU A 164 10.91 -5.44 9.82
C GLU A 164 11.85 -4.38 9.24
N GLU A 165 11.95 -4.24 7.91
CA GLU A 165 12.80 -3.21 7.27
C GLU A 165 12.35 -1.79 7.64
N ILE A 166 11.04 -1.54 7.71
CA ILE A 166 10.50 -0.25 8.15
C ILE A 166 10.76 -0.03 9.64
N LYS A 167 10.61 -1.04 10.48
CA LYS A 167 10.95 -0.96 11.91
C LYS A 167 12.42 -0.59 12.09
N GLU A 168 13.31 -1.29 11.41
CA GLU A 168 14.75 -1.00 11.47
C GLU A 168 15.09 0.39 10.95
N LEU A 169 14.51 0.81 9.83
CA LEU A 169 14.67 2.14 9.27
C LEU A 169 14.34 3.23 10.29
N TYR A 170 13.17 3.10 10.94
CA TYR A 170 12.73 4.10 11.91
C TYR A 170 13.61 4.09 13.18
N GLN A 171 13.97 2.93 13.68
CA GLN A 171 14.81 2.80 14.88
C GLN A 171 16.27 3.22 14.63
N LYS A 172 16.87 2.75 13.52
CA LYS A 172 18.30 2.97 13.26
C LYS A 172 18.61 4.30 12.58
N GLU A 173 17.73 4.77 11.67
CA GLU A 173 18.02 5.95 10.86
C GLU A 173 17.19 7.18 11.24
N TYR A 174 15.92 6.99 11.66
CA TYR A 174 15.02 8.11 11.93
C TYR A 174 14.94 8.50 13.40
N GLY A 175 15.53 7.73 14.30
CA GLY A 175 15.57 8.05 15.72
C GLY A 175 14.27 7.73 16.46
N LEU A 176 13.56 6.66 16.08
CA LEU A 176 12.41 6.17 16.83
C LEU A 176 12.85 5.58 18.18
N THR A 177 12.33 6.16 19.27
CA THR A 177 12.57 5.71 20.65
C THR A 177 11.35 5.05 21.27
N ALA A 178 10.15 5.28 20.73
CA ALA A 178 8.95 4.58 21.18
C ALA A 178 9.05 3.08 20.94
N PRO A 179 8.45 2.24 21.82
CA PRO A 179 8.34 0.81 21.57
C PRO A 179 7.78 0.55 20.18
N CYS A 180 8.37 -0.40 19.44
CA CYS A 180 7.94 -0.68 18.07
C CYS A 180 7.89 -2.18 17.80
N LYS A 181 6.74 -2.66 17.32
CA LYS A 181 6.57 -4.02 16.83
C LYS A 181 6.14 -4.03 15.36
N VAL A 182 6.27 -5.17 14.71
CA VAL A 182 5.75 -5.36 13.36
C VAL A 182 4.28 -5.74 13.42
N ARG A 183 3.48 -5.06 12.59
CA ARG A 183 2.09 -5.38 12.32
C ARG A 183 1.88 -5.32 10.82
N LEU A 184 1.84 -6.49 10.20
CA LEU A 184 1.69 -6.61 8.75
C LEU A 184 0.34 -6.07 8.28
N ASN A 185 0.31 -5.51 7.08
CA ASN A 185 -0.93 -5.22 6.37
C ASN A 185 -1.54 -6.52 5.82
N ALA A 186 -2.77 -6.43 5.34
CA ALA A 186 -3.55 -7.54 4.82
C ALA A 186 -4.30 -7.16 3.55
N THR A 187 -5.06 -8.07 3.00
CA THR A 187 -5.98 -7.80 1.89
C THR A 187 -7.39 -8.28 2.22
N ASP A 188 -8.39 -7.72 1.55
CA ASP A 188 -9.77 -8.22 1.56
C ASP A 188 -10.07 -9.09 0.32
N HIS A 189 -9.08 -9.27 -0.57
CA HIS A 189 -9.17 -10.17 -1.71
C HIS A 189 -9.36 -11.63 -1.27
N GLN A 190 -10.07 -12.39 -2.09
CA GLN A 190 -10.29 -13.81 -1.88
C GLN A 190 -9.75 -14.61 -3.06
N PRO A 191 -9.28 -15.85 -2.86
CA PRO A 191 -8.91 -16.71 -3.97
C PRO A 191 -10.10 -16.90 -4.92
N VAL A 192 -9.84 -16.84 -6.22
CA VAL A 192 -10.87 -17.13 -7.22
C VAL A 192 -11.27 -18.60 -7.18
N SER A 193 -12.55 -18.90 -7.39
CA SER A 193 -13.09 -20.26 -7.30
C SER A 193 -12.75 -21.11 -8.51
N ASP A 194 -12.71 -20.51 -9.70
CA ASP A 194 -12.37 -21.19 -10.97
C ASP A 194 -11.31 -20.38 -11.74
N PRO A 195 -10.02 -20.69 -11.56
CA PRO A 195 -8.93 -20.03 -12.27
C PRO A 195 -8.99 -20.16 -13.80
N HIS A 196 -9.58 -21.25 -14.33
CA HIS A 196 -9.67 -21.46 -15.77
C HIS A 196 -10.72 -20.57 -16.42
N GLU A 197 -11.91 -20.46 -15.81
CA GLU A 197 -12.96 -19.56 -16.28
C GLU A 197 -12.51 -18.10 -16.21
N VAL A 198 -11.88 -17.75 -15.09
CA VAL A 198 -11.33 -16.40 -14.86
C VAL A 198 -10.25 -16.05 -15.88
N ALA A 199 -9.34 -16.99 -16.18
CA ALA A 199 -8.30 -16.78 -17.18
C ALA A 199 -8.90 -16.54 -18.58
N ARG A 200 -9.95 -17.28 -18.94
CA ARG A 200 -10.66 -17.10 -20.21
C ARG A 200 -11.30 -15.70 -20.28
N MET A 201 -12.01 -15.29 -19.24
CA MET A 201 -12.64 -13.97 -19.16
C MET A 201 -11.62 -12.84 -19.29
N VAL A 202 -10.49 -12.91 -18.58
CA VAL A 202 -9.42 -11.92 -18.66
C VAL A 202 -8.81 -11.89 -20.06
N ASN A 203 -8.58 -13.07 -20.67
CA ASN A 203 -8.05 -13.18 -22.03
C ASN A 203 -8.99 -12.51 -23.05
N GLU A 204 -10.29 -12.75 -22.96
CA GLU A 204 -11.31 -12.16 -23.84
C GLU A 204 -11.38 -10.62 -23.65
N THR A 205 -11.35 -10.16 -22.39
CA THR A 205 -11.45 -8.74 -22.05
C THR A 205 -10.28 -7.93 -22.58
N TYR A 206 -9.07 -8.46 -22.49
CA TYR A 206 -7.83 -7.73 -22.82
C TYR A 206 -7.13 -8.23 -24.10
N GLY A 207 -7.77 -9.09 -24.88
CA GLY A 207 -7.22 -9.61 -26.14
C GLY A 207 -5.94 -10.42 -25.96
N ILE A 208 -5.86 -11.24 -24.92
CA ILE A 208 -4.67 -12.02 -24.56
C ILE A 208 -4.78 -13.42 -25.20
N PRO A 209 -3.76 -13.89 -25.95
CA PRO A 209 -3.72 -15.27 -26.39
C PRO A 209 -3.78 -16.26 -25.23
N ALA A 210 -4.52 -17.35 -25.39
CA ALA A 210 -4.74 -18.32 -24.31
C ALA A 210 -3.44 -18.93 -23.77
N ASP A 211 -2.46 -19.13 -24.66
CA ASP A 211 -1.14 -19.70 -24.39
C ASP A 211 -0.06 -18.67 -24.03
N ALA A 212 -0.44 -17.36 -23.93
CA ALA A 212 0.51 -16.32 -23.56
C ALA A 212 0.85 -16.36 -22.07
N THR A 213 2.14 -16.21 -21.76
CA THR A 213 2.60 -15.91 -20.40
C THR A 213 2.20 -14.49 -20.02
N VAL A 214 1.49 -14.32 -18.90
CA VAL A 214 1.03 -13.01 -18.44
C VAL A 214 1.84 -12.53 -17.25
N PHE A 215 2.35 -11.32 -17.37
CA PHE A 215 2.93 -10.55 -16.28
C PHE A 215 1.99 -9.42 -15.87
N LEU A 216 2.00 -9.06 -14.62
CA LEU A 216 1.09 -8.04 -14.06
C LEU A 216 1.85 -7.02 -13.25
N PHE A 217 1.45 -5.77 -13.36
CA PHE A 217 1.73 -4.69 -12.42
C PHE A 217 0.41 -4.01 -12.05
N VAL A 218 0.20 -3.77 -10.78
CA VAL A 218 -0.96 -3.03 -10.26
C VAL A 218 -0.46 -1.87 -9.42
N GLY A 219 -0.92 -0.67 -9.73
CA GLY A 219 -0.54 0.51 -8.98
C GLY A 219 -0.63 1.79 -9.78
N ARG A 220 -0.27 2.90 -9.16
CA ARG A 220 -0.23 4.19 -9.85
C ARG A 220 0.82 4.15 -10.97
N ILE A 221 0.43 4.55 -12.17
CA ILE A 221 1.33 4.63 -13.32
C ILE A 221 2.22 5.87 -13.18
N ASN A 222 3.32 5.68 -12.46
CA ASN A 222 4.31 6.70 -12.15
C ASN A 222 5.71 6.07 -12.14
N PHE A 223 6.68 6.69 -12.76
CA PHE A 223 8.05 6.17 -12.87
C PHE A 223 8.76 6.02 -11.53
N ILE A 224 8.22 6.60 -10.47
CA ILE A 224 8.69 6.35 -9.12
C ILE A 224 8.51 4.88 -8.69
N LYS A 225 7.54 4.18 -9.28
CA LYS A 225 7.32 2.74 -9.10
C LYS A 225 8.23 1.87 -9.96
N ASN A 226 9.18 2.52 -10.65
CA ASN A 226 10.17 1.86 -11.50
C ASN A 226 9.57 1.05 -12.67
N ILE A 227 8.40 1.44 -13.15
CA ILE A 227 7.68 0.75 -14.24
C ILE A 227 8.41 0.88 -15.59
N ASN A 228 9.16 1.95 -15.82
CA ASN A 228 10.05 2.11 -16.96
C ASN A 228 11.15 1.04 -16.97
N PHE A 229 11.70 0.69 -15.80
CA PHE A 229 12.65 -0.40 -15.64
C PHE A 229 12.00 -1.76 -16.02
N THR A 230 10.75 -1.99 -15.62
CA THR A 230 10.00 -3.20 -16.02
C THR A 230 9.94 -3.32 -17.55
N VAL A 231 9.54 -2.25 -18.26
CA VAL A 231 9.42 -2.27 -19.72
C VAL A 231 10.79 -2.50 -20.38
N ARG A 232 11.85 -1.84 -19.91
CA ARG A 232 13.23 -2.05 -20.43
C ARG A 232 13.73 -3.47 -20.16
N SER A 233 13.43 -4.03 -18.99
CA SER A 233 13.78 -5.41 -18.66
C SER A 233 13.05 -6.41 -19.54
N LEU A 234 11.76 -6.19 -19.85
CA LEU A 234 10.98 -7.04 -20.76
C LEU A 234 11.50 -6.95 -22.21
N ALA A 235 11.94 -5.77 -22.65
CA ALA A 235 12.60 -5.65 -23.96
C ALA A 235 13.88 -6.48 -24.04
N ARG A 236 14.69 -6.50 -22.96
CA ARG A 236 15.87 -7.37 -22.86
C ARG A 236 15.49 -8.85 -22.81
N ALA A 237 14.48 -9.21 -22.04
CA ALA A 237 14.00 -10.60 -21.98
C ALA A 237 13.53 -11.08 -23.37
N LYS A 238 12.81 -10.23 -24.13
CA LYS A 238 12.43 -10.52 -25.53
C LYS A 238 13.65 -10.73 -26.42
N ALA A 239 14.67 -9.88 -26.29
CA ALA A 239 15.93 -10.03 -27.03
C ALA A 239 16.71 -11.32 -26.63
N MET A 240 16.55 -11.79 -25.37
CA MET A 240 17.13 -13.03 -24.87
C MET A 240 16.31 -14.26 -25.26
N GLY A 241 15.18 -14.11 -25.96
CA GLY A 241 14.38 -15.23 -26.47
C GLY A 241 13.02 -15.43 -25.83
N LEU A 242 12.61 -14.62 -24.85
CA LEU A 242 11.24 -14.68 -24.30
C LEU A 242 10.23 -14.34 -25.40
N LYS A 243 9.29 -15.26 -25.63
CA LYS A 243 8.26 -15.14 -26.66
C LYS A 243 6.88 -15.30 -26.06
N ASN A 244 5.86 -14.91 -26.81
CA ASN A 244 4.44 -15.09 -26.47
C ASN A 244 4.10 -14.70 -25.03
N PHE A 245 4.40 -13.45 -24.66
CA PHE A 245 4.03 -12.90 -23.36
C PHE A 245 3.14 -11.66 -23.49
N ARG A 246 2.45 -11.33 -22.40
CA ARG A 246 1.74 -10.07 -22.21
C ARG A 246 2.12 -9.46 -20.87
N MET A 247 2.37 -8.17 -20.86
CA MET A 247 2.55 -7.36 -19.66
C MET A 247 1.34 -6.46 -19.47
N LEU A 248 0.59 -6.66 -18.40
CA LEU A 248 -0.59 -5.88 -18.05
C LEU A 248 -0.21 -4.80 -17.02
N PHE A 249 -0.43 -3.54 -17.36
CA PHE A 249 -0.32 -2.42 -16.43
C PHE A 249 -1.72 -1.98 -16.00
N VAL A 250 -2.04 -2.16 -14.73
CA VAL A 250 -3.33 -1.82 -14.12
C VAL A 250 -3.17 -0.61 -13.23
N GLY A 251 -3.92 0.44 -13.53
CA GLY A 251 -3.93 1.71 -12.80
C GLY A 251 -3.91 2.91 -13.73
N LYS A 252 -3.88 4.09 -13.12
CA LYS A 252 -3.72 5.38 -13.80
C LYS A 252 -2.61 6.20 -13.14
N GLY A 253 -2.08 7.19 -13.85
CA GLY A 253 -1.09 8.10 -13.29
C GLY A 253 -0.48 9.04 -14.31
N GLN A 254 0.31 9.97 -13.81
CA GLN A 254 0.87 11.07 -14.59
C GLN A 254 1.86 10.65 -15.70
N ASP A 255 2.39 9.42 -15.66
CA ASP A 255 3.40 8.97 -16.60
C ASP A 255 2.87 7.96 -17.63
N GLU A 256 1.54 7.85 -17.81
CA GLU A 256 0.91 6.92 -18.79
C GLU A 256 1.39 7.19 -20.23
N GLU A 257 1.38 8.45 -20.67
CA GLU A 257 1.86 8.82 -22.01
C GLU A 257 3.34 8.51 -22.19
N LYS A 258 4.16 8.82 -21.17
CA LYS A 258 5.61 8.52 -21.22
C LYS A 258 5.87 7.02 -21.25
N LEU A 259 5.08 6.24 -20.49
CA LEU A 259 5.19 4.77 -20.49
C LEU A 259 4.81 4.21 -21.86
N SER A 260 3.71 4.67 -22.45
CA SER A 260 3.26 4.27 -23.78
C SER A 260 4.28 4.64 -24.88
N GLY A 261 4.91 5.82 -24.77
CA GLY A 261 6.01 6.21 -25.66
C GLY A 261 7.22 5.29 -25.55
N LEU A 262 7.63 4.93 -24.33
CA LEU A 262 8.73 3.99 -24.07
C LEU A 262 8.42 2.58 -24.60
N VAL A 263 7.17 2.12 -24.46
CA VAL A 263 6.71 0.83 -25.00
C VAL A 263 6.83 0.81 -26.53
N ALA A 264 6.43 1.88 -27.20
CA ALA A 264 6.55 1.99 -28.65
C ALA A 264 8.02 2.05 -29.11
N GLU A 265 8.86 2.87 -28.42
CA GLU A 265 10.31 2.99 -28.68
C GLU A 265 11.00 1.61 -28.62
N LEU A 266 10.63 0.78 -27.64
CA LEU A 266 11.23 -0.52 -27.41
C LEU A 266 10.56 -1.67 -28.22
N GLY A 267 9.60 -1.37 -29.10
CA GLY A 267 8.94 -2.36 -29.96
C GLY A 267 8.11 -3.38 -29.18
N LEU A 268 7.46 -2.96 -28.07
CA LEU A 268 6.67 -3.83 -27.19
C LEU A 268 5.16 -3.53 -27.26
N THR A 269 4.68 -2.84 -28.29
CA THR A 269 3.27 -2.44 -28.44
C THR A 269 2.29 -3.62 -28.53
N LYS A 270 2.77 -4.78 -28.96
CA LYS A 270 1.95 -6.01 -29.01
C LYS A 270 1.93 -6.75 -27.67
N GLU A 271 2.98 -6.61 -26.89
CA GLU A 271 3.18 -7.33 -25.64
C GLU A 271 2.64 -6.58 -24.42
N VAL A 272 2.54 -5.24 -24.47
CA VAL A 272 2.12 -4.41 -23.34
C VAL A 272 0.67 -3.98 -23.51
N VAL A 273 -0.12 -4.18 -22.48
CA VAL A 273 -1.53 -3.77 -22.40
C VAL A 273 -1.70 -2.78 -21.25
N MET A 274 -2.19 -1.59 -21.55
CA MET A 274 -2.59 -0.59 -20.56
C MET A 274 -4.05 -0.82 -20.19
N CYS A 275 -4.32 -1.46 -19.04
CA CYS A 275 -5.68 -1.83 -18.62
C CYS A 275 -6.50 -0.65 -18.05
N GLY A 276 -5.85 0.49 -17.78
CA GLY A 276 -6.47 1.60 -17.09
C GLY A 276 -6.75 1.29 -15.61
N LEU A 277 -7.57 2.14 -14.97
CA LEU A 277 -7.98 1.92 -13.58
C LEU A 277 -9.06 0.84 -13.52
N VAL A 278 -8.76 -0.25 -12.82
CA VAL A 278 -9.71 -1.32 -12.50
C VAL A 278 -10.15 -1.15 -11.04
N SER A 279 -11.40 -0.73 -10.84
CA SER A 279 -12.02 -0.55 -9.52
C SER A 279 -12.87 -1.74 -9.09
N ASP A 280 -13.26 -2.61 -10.03
CA ASP A 280 -13.97 -3.84 -9.74
C ASP A 280 -13.02 -4.84 -9.09
N LYS A 281 -13.33 -5.23 -7.87
CA LYS A 281 -12.54 -6.15 -7.06
C LYS A 281 -12.45 -7.54 -7.70
N ALA A 282 -13.55 -8.07 -8.22
CA ALA A 282 -13.58 -9.39 -8.85
C ALA A 282 -12.70 -9.44 -10.10
N MET A 283 -12.74 -8.36 -10.93
CA MET A 283 -11.86 -8.23 -12.07
C MET A 283 -10.38 -8.13 -11.64
N LEU A 284 -10.08 -7.41 -10.55
CA LEU A 284 -8.72 -7.28 -10.06
C LEU A 284 -8.19 -8.63 -9.53
N GLU A 285 -9.00 -9.38 -8.78
CA GLU A 285 -8.70 -10.75 -8.35
C GLU A 285 -8.42 -11.66 -9.55
N SER A 286 -9.23 -11.50 -10.61
CA SER A 286 -9.09 -12.24 -11.86
C SER A 286 -7.77 -11.94 -12.58
N LEU A 287 -7.37 -10.68 -12.62
CA LEU A 287 -6.09 -10.26 -13.21
C LEU A 287 -4.88 -10.83 -12.47
N TYR A 288 -4.92 -10.82 -11.14
CA TYR A 288 -3.87 -11.47 -10.34
C TYR A 288 -3.84 -12.98 -10.58
N SER A 289 -4.99 -13.65 -10.58
CA SER A 289 -5.07 -15.12 -10.83
C SER A 289 -4.58 -15.51 -12.22
N ARG A 290 -4.81 -14.65 -13.25
CA ARG A 290 -4.34 -14.90 -14.61
C ARG A 290 -2.83 -14.72 -14.78
N ALA A 291 -2.22 -13.92 -13.93
CA ALA A 291 -0.80 -13.59 -14.05
C ALA A 291 0.11 -14.73 -13.60
N LYS A 292 1.16 -15.00 -14.35
CA LYS A 292 2.22 -15.93 -13.96
C LYS A 292 3.17 -15.27 -12.94
N LEU A 293 3.51 -13.99 -13.10
CA LEU A 293 4.34 -13.24 -12.18
C LEU A 293 3.77 -11.82 -11.98
N PHE A 294 3.82 -11.36 -10.76
CA PHE A 294 3.62 -9.96 -10.42
C PHE A 294 4.98 -9.26 -10.41
N LEU A 295 5.21 -8.34 -11.37
CA LEU A 295 6.49 -7.63 -11.51
C LEU A 295 6.45 -6.31 -10.74
N PHE A 296 7.19 -6.24 -9.63
CA PHE A 296 7.15 -5.07 -8.75
C PHE A 296 8.56 -4.58 -8.34
N PRO A 297 9.32 -3.94 -9.25
CA PRO A 297 10.68 -3.48 -8.99
C PRO A 297 10.73 -2.13 -8.23
N SER A 298 9.67 -1.74 -7.54
CA SER A 298 9.60 -0.48 -6.81
C SER A 298 10.56 -0.46 -5.63
N LEU A 299 11.42 0.56 -5.57
CA LEU A 299 12.31 0.84 -4.43
C LEU A 299 11.72 1.89 -3.48
N TYR A 300 10.58 2.45 -3.85
CA TYR A 300 9.95 3.55 -3.13
C TYR A 300 9.00 3.09 -2.02
N ASP A 301 8.26 2.02 -2.27
CA ASP A 301 7.22 1.57 -1.38
C ASP A 301 7.77 1.06 -0.03
N ALA A 302 7.08 1.40 1.06
CA ALA A 302 7.38 0.87 2.38
C ALA A 302 6.77 -0.52 2.60
N ASN A 303 5.54 -0.71 2.08
CA ASN A 303 4.82 -1.98 2.07
C ASN A 303 3.96 -2.03 0.81
N SER A 304 3.74 -3.22 0.31
CA SER A 304 2.97 -3.43 -0.91
C SER A 304 1.72 -4.26 -0.62
N LEU A 305 0.56 -3.60 -0.51
CA LEU A 305 -0.74 -4.31 -0.43
C LEU A 305 -0.94 -5.18 -1.67
N VAL A 306 -0.55 -4.68 -2.84
CA VAL A 306 -0.67 -5.40 -4.12
C VAL A 306 0.16 -6.69 -4.17
N GLN A 307 1.21 -6.83 -3.37
CA GLN A 307 1.92 -8.10 -3.19
C GLN A 307 1.05 -9.12 -2.45
N ILE A 308 0.34 -8.69 -1.39
CA ILE A 308 -0.54 -9.56 -0.60
C ILE A 308 -1.75 -9.96 -1.45
N GLU A 309 -2.24 -9.05 -2.28
CA GLU A 309 -3.29 -9.29 -3.26
C GLU A 309 -2.84 -10.34 -4.30
N ALA A 310 -1.61 -10.23 -4.82
CA ALA A 310 -1.04 -11.23 -5.73
C ALA A 310 -0.84 -12.58 -5.04
N ALA A 311 -0.32 -12.59 -3.82
CA ALA A 311 -0.14 -13.81 -3.02
C ALA A 311 -1.47 -14.53 -2.74
N CYS A 312 -2.57 -13.79 -2.54
CA CYS A 312 -3.93 -14.34 -2.40
C CYS A 312 -4.33 -15.22 -3.59
N GLN A 313 -3.81 -14.94 -4.79
CA GLN A 313 -4.07 -15.72 -6.00
C GLN A 313 -2.93 -16.70 -6.34
N SER A 314 -2.04 -17.00 -5.41
CA SER A 314 -0.85 -17.82 -5.63
C SER A 314 0.05 -17.25 -6.75
N THR A 315 0.08 -15.95 -6.92
CA THR A 315 0.90 -15.27 -7.94
C THR A 315 2.17 -14.72 -7.29
N PRO A 316 3.34 -15.32 -7.53
CA PRO A 316 4.57 -14.86 -6.93
C PRO A 316 4.98 -13.47 -7.43
N THR A 317 5.56 -12.69 -6.54
CA THR A 317 6.10 -11.37 -6.87
C THR A 317 7.60 -11.48 -7.17
N LEU A 318 8.04 -10.82 -8.25
CA LEU A 318 9.46 -10.56 -8.53
C LEU A 318 9.80 -9.13 -8.14
N PHE A 319 10.59 -8.98 -7.08
CA PHE A 319 11.13 -7.71 -6.62
C PHE A 319 12.51 -7.40 -7.22
N LEU A 320 12.95 -6.17 -7.03
CA LEU A 320 14.32 -5.75 -7.26
C LEU A 320 15.07 -5.71 -5.92
N GLU A 321 16.35 -6.08 -5.95
CA GLU A 321 17.25 -5.96 -4.80
C GLU A 321 17.25 -4.53 -4.24
N GLY A 322 17.20 -4.41 -2.90
CA GLY A 322 17.06 -3.13 -2.20
C GLY A 322 15.63 -2.65 -2.00
N ALA A 323 14.62 -3.37 -2.53
CA ALA A 323 13.22 -3.05 -2.28
C ALA A 323 12.84 -3.41 -0.84
N ARG A 324 12.43 -2.43 -0.02
CA ARG A 324 11.97 -2.68 1.37
C ARG A 324 10.70 -3.51 1.44
N THR A 325 9.89 -3.47 0.40
CA THR A 325 8.70 -4.32 0.27
C THR A 325 9.03 -5.80 0.13
N ALA A 326 10.25 -6.14 -0.28
CA ALA A 326 10.72 -7.53 -0.38
C ALA A 326 11.07 -8.15 1.00
N ALA A 327 11.06 -7.37 2.08
CA ALA A 327 11.39 -7.85 3.44
C ALA A 327 10.49 -8.99 3.95
N THR A 328 9.29 -9.16 3.37
CA THR A 328 8.39 -10.27 3.67
C THR A 328 8.66 -11.52 2.85
N VAL A 329 9.58 -11.44 1.86
CA VAL A 329 9.87 -12.52 0.93
C VAL A 329 11.17 -13.22 1.31
N THR A 330 11.14 -14.55 1.34
CA THR A 330 12.33 -15.40 1.30
C THR A 330 12.57 -15.80 -0.16
N PRO A 331 13.63 -15.26 -0.81
CA PRO A 331 13.86 -15.48 -2.23
C PRO A 331 13.94 -16.97 -2.60
N GLY A 332 13.22 -17.37 -3.66
CA GLY A 332 13.13 -18.76 -4.12
C GLY A 332 12.26 -19.67 -3.24
N VAL A 333 11.66 -19.14 -2.17
CA VAL A 333 10.75 -19.89 -1.29
C VAL A 333 9.30 -19.44 -1.46
N ASN A 334 9.01 -18.14 -1.27
CA ASN A 334 7.65 -17.59 -1.35
C ASN A 334 7.55 -16.34 -2.24
N GLY A 335 8.59 -16.08 -3.03
CA GLY A 335 8.68 -15.01 -4.00
C GLY A 335 10.11 -14.91 -4.53
N TYR A 336 10.38 -13.88 -5.33
CA TYR A 336 11.66 -13.72 -6.00
C TYR A 336 12.24 -12.33 -5.80
N VAL A 337 13.57 -12.26 -5.76
CA VAL A 337 14.32 -11.01 -5.73
C VAL A 337 15.43 -11.09 -6.79
N SER A 338 15.43 -10.16 -7.73
CA SER A 338 16.47 -10.06 -8.76
C SER A 338 17.56 -9.08 -8.31
N PRO A 339 18.84 -9.36 -8.60
CA PRO A 339 19.88 -8.36 -8.51
C PRO A 339 19.56 -7.14 -9.38
N SER A 340 20.15 -5.99 -9.03
CA SER A 340 19.95 -4.75 -9.76
C SER A 340 20.41 -4.85 -11.22
N GLY A 341 19.73 -4.14 -12.11
CA GLY A 341 20.01 -4.06 -13.53
C GLY A 341 18.97 -4.77 -14.42
N GLU A 342 18.62 -4.11 -15.53
CA GLU A 342 17.59 -4.58 -16.47
C GLU A 342 17.88 -5.98 -17.03
N GLY A 343 19.16 -6.28 -17.28
CA GLY A 343 19.61 -7.58 -17.80
C GLY A 343 19.45 -8.71 -16.77
N ASN A 344 19.74 -8.43 -15.48
CA ASN A 344 19.59 -9.38 -14.40
C ASN A 344 18.09 -9.67 -14.17
N TYR A 345 17.27 -8.62 -14.18
CA TYR A 345 15.81 -8.78 -14.00
C TYR A 345 15.20 -9.56 -15.16
N ALA A 346 15.64 -9.29 -16.39
CA ALA A 346 15.25 -10.06 -17.58
C ALA A 346 15.65 -11.55 -17.48
N ARG A 347 16.87 -11.81 -17.02
CA ARG A 347 17.36 -13.18 -16.80
C ARG A 347 16.54 -13.89 -15.72
N ALA A 348 16.28 -13.22 -14.59
CA ALA A 348 15.46 -13.77 -13.52
C ALA A 348 14.05 -14.15 -14.02
N ILE A 349 13.41 -13.33 -14.86
CA ILE A 349 12.12 -13.67 -15.46
C ILE A 349 12.23 -14.99 -16.27
N ILE A 350 13.25 -15.14 -17.10
CA ILE A 350 13.44 -16.33 -17.94
C ILE A 350 13.71 -17.55 -17.06
N ASP A 351 14.65 -17.46 -16.12
CA ASP A 351 15.04 -18.56 -15.23
C ASP A 351 13.85 -19.06 -14.39
N ILE A 352 12.98 -18.14 -13.91
CA ILE A 352 11.75 -18.50 -13.19
C ILE A 352 10.76 -19.25 -14.10
N LEU A 353 10.65 -18.87 -15.36
CA LEU A 353 9.72 -19.52 -16.30
C LEU A 353 10.24 -20.89 -16.75
N ASP A 354 11.55 -21.08 -16.83
CA ASP A 354 12.19 -22.34 -17.19
C ASP A 354 12.15 -23.38 -16.05
N ASP A 355 12.10 -22.94 -14.77
CA ASP A 355 11.94 -23.81 -13.59
C ASP A 355 10.46 -23.98 -13.19
N THR A 356 9.72 -24.77 -13.95
CA THR A 356 8.29 -25.00 -13.70
C THR A 356 8.01 -25.59 -12.33
N GLU A 357 8.79 -26.58 -11.86
CA GLU A 357 8.59 -27.20 -10.56
C GLU A 357 8.90 -26.23 -9.41
N GLY A 358 10.00 -25.47 -9.53
CA GLY A 358 10.35 -24.43 -8.58
C GLY A 358 9.29 -23.35 -8.50
N TYR A 359 8.80 -22.91 -9.65
CA TYR A 359 7.71 -21.95 -9.73
C TYR A 359 6.46 -22.41 -8.95
N GLU A 360 5.97 -23.63 -9.19
CA GLU A 360 4.76 -24.14 -8.52
C GLU A 360 4.95 -24.20 -6.99
N ARG A 361 6.13 -24.62 -6.51
CA ARG A 361 6.44 -24.59 -5.08
C ARG A 361 6.40 -23.17 -4.50
N VAL A 362 6.98 -22.19 -5.20
CA VAL A 362 7.02 -20.81 -4.78
C VAL A 362 5.61 -20.17 -4.83
N ALA A 363 4.82 -20.47 -5.83
CA ALA A 363 3.44 -20.00 -5.96
C ALA A 363 2.56 -20.47 -4.80
N HIS A 364 2.62 -21.76 -4.46
CA HIS A 364 1.90 -22.29 -3.29
C HIS A 364 2.41 -21.68 -1.96
N ALA A 365 3.71 -21.48 -1.83
CA ALA A 365 4.27 -20.87 -0.64
C ALA A 365 3.95 -19.37 -0.55
N ALA A 366 3.85 -18.66 -1.66
CA ALA A 366 3.40 -17.26 -1.68
C ALA A 366 2.02 -17.12 -1.04
N PHE A 367 1.07 -17.97 -1.43
CA PHE A 367 -0.25 -18.00 -0.80
C PHE A 367 -0.18 -18.34 0.69
N ARG A 368 0.48 -19.46 1.03
CA ARG A 368 0.53 -19.95 2.41
C ARG A 368 1.18 -18.97 3.39
N ASP A 369 2.26 -18.28 2.96
CA ASP A 369 3.13 -17.52 3.86
C ASP A 369 2.84 -16.01 3.81
N LEU A 370 2.30 -15.49 2.69
CA LEU A 370 2.17 -14.05 2.45
C LEU A 370 0.72 -13.58 2.36
N TYR A 371 -0.25 -14.48 2.11
CA TYR A 371 -1.64 -14.10 2.14
C TYR A 371 -2.10 -13.92 3.58
N ILE A 372 -2.53 -12.70 3.88
CA ILE A 372 -3.07 -12.31 5.19
C ILE A 372 -4.39 -11.59 4.95
N ASN A 373 -5.44 -11.97 5.66
CA ASN A 373 -6.71 -11.29 5.54
C ASN A 373 -6.92 -10.27 6.69
N TRP A 374 -7.71 -9.23 6.40
CA TRP A 374 -7.96 -8.17 7.36
C TRP A 374 -8.73 -8.61 8.60
N ASP A 375 -9.57 -9.63 8.53
CA ASP A 375 -10.39 -10.06 9.68
C ASP A 375 -9.48 -10.61 10.79
N ASP A 376 -8.45 -11.36 10.43
CA ASP A 376 -7.47 -11.87 11.39
C ASP A 376 -6.60 -10.75 11.96
N VAL A 377 -6.10 -9.86 11.10
CA VAL A 377 -5.27 -8.72 11.56
C VAL A 377 -6.05 -7.82 12.52
N VAL A 378 -7.29 -7.44 12.18
CA VAL A 378 -8.07 -6.51 13.00
C VAL A 378 -8.51 -7.16 14.32
N ARG A 379 -8.73 -8.47 14.34
CA ARG A 379 -8.99 -9.21 15.59
C ARG A 379 -7.81 -9.11 16.56
N GLU A 380 -6.60 -9.29 16.07
CA GLU A 380 -5.38 -9.12 16.89
C GLU A 380 -5.13 -7.67 17.28
N VAL A 381 -5.37 -6.74 16.39
CA VAL A 381 -5.31 -5.30 16.66
C VAL A 381 -6.24 -4.89 17.79
N TYR A 382 -7.48 -5.39 17.78
CA TYR A 382 -8.43 -5.10 18.87
C TYR A 382 -7.97 -5.67 20.22
N LYS A 383 -7.38 -6.87 20.23
CA LYS A 383 -6.76 -7.43 21.45
C LYS A 383 -5.63 -6.55 21.97
N ASP A 384 -4.77 -6.06 21.07
CA ASP A 384 -3.68 -5.15 21.42
C ASP A 384 -4.21 -3.84 22.02
N TYR A 385 -5.25 -3.24 21.43
CA TYR A 385 -5.88 -2.05 22.00
C TYR A 385 -6.41 -2.29 23.42
N CYS A 386 -7.04 -3.43 23.64
CA CYS A 386 -7.55 -3.78 24.96
C CYS A 386 -6.43 -4.02 25.99
N ALA A 387 -5.27 -4.49 25.56
CA ALA A 387 -4.11 -4.73 26.42
C ALA A 387 -3.37 -3.47 26.85
N MET A 388 -3.52 -2.36 26.11
CA MET A 388 -2.86 -1.06 26.40
C MET A 388 -3.66 -0.17 27.35
N LYS A 389 -4.84 -0.56 27.74
CA LYS A 389 -5.74 0.17 28.68
C LYS A 389 -5.35 0.00 30.13
#